data_7383d87577353394961d36618acee21a
#
_entry.id   7383d87577353394961d36618acee21a
#
_cell.length_a   1.000
_cell.length_b   1.000
_cell.length_c   1.000
_cell.angle_alpha   90.00
_cell.angle_beta   90.00
_cell.angle_gamma   90.00
#
_symmetry.space_group_name_H-M   'P 1'
#
loop_
_entity.id
_entity.type
_entity.pdbx_description
1 polymer ?
#
loop_
_entity_poly.entity_id
_entity_poly.type
_entity_poly.pdbx_seq_one_letter_code
_entity_poly.pdbx_strand_id
1 'polypeptide(L)'
;MKQQKLAITDVVLRDAHQSLFATRLRLDDMLPIAEKLDQVGFWSLESWGGATFDACIRYLGEDPWERLRALKQAMPNTPQQMLLRGQNILGYRHYADDVVTRFVERAALNGMDVFRIFDAMNDLRNLETAVKATLAVDKHAQGTLSYTVNPVHDLDYWLNLARGLESMGCHSICIKDMAGLLSPYTAEQLVSGLKKAVSLPITLHSHATTGLSTASILKAVESGIDMVDTAISSMSTTYGHTSTETVVAMLQNTERDTGLDLDLLEEIAAYFRVVRKKYAKFEGSLRGTDSRILVAQVPGGMLTNMENQLREQGAEDRLDEVL
;
A
#
# COMPACT_ATOMS: atom_id res chain seq x y z
N MET A 1 16.60 -22.56 -11.62
CA MET A 1 16.54 -21.99 -10.26
C MET A 1 15.13 -22.26 -9.75
N LYS A 2 14.94 -22.82 -8.53
CA LYS A 2 13.59 -22.89 -7.94
C LYS A 2 13.09 -21.46 -7.81
N GLN A 3 11.95 -21.15 -8.41
CA GLN A 3 11.32 -19.84 -8.20
C GLN A 3 10.94 -19.74 -6.72
N GLN A 4 11.22 -18.58 -6.13
CA GLN A 4 10.91 -18.32 -4.72
C GLN A 4 9.39 -18.13 -4.58
N LYS A 5 8.82 -18.61 -3.46
CA LYS A 5 7.42 -18.33 -3.09
C LYS A 5 7.11 -16.84 -3.21
N LEU A 6 5.90 -16.50 -3.66
CA LEU A 6 5.47 -15.12 -3.67
C LEU A 6 5.23 -14.65 -2.23
N ALA A 7 5.84 -13.55 -1.84
CA ALA A 7 5.58 -12.91 -0.56
C ALA A 7 4.39 -11.93 -0.66
N ILE A 8 3.60 -11.81 0.40
CA ILE A 8 2.43 -10.91 0.46
C ILE A 8 2.60 -9.91 1.58
N THR A 9 2.38 -8.63 1.25
CA THR A 9 2.03 -7.58 2.22
C THR A 9 0.52 -7.40 2.21
N ASP A 10 -0.15 -7.58 3.34
CA ASP A 10 -1.56 -7.23 3.43
C ASP A 10 -1.74 -5.80 3.94
N VAL A 11 -2.60 -5.05 3.26
CA VAL A 11 -2.82 -3.62 3.53
C VAL A 11 -4.13 -3.33 4.28
N VAL A 12 -4.77 -4.35 4.83
CA VAL A 12 -6.08 -4.27 5.48
C VAL A 12 -6.13 -3.24 6.60
N LEU A 13 -5.03 -3.06 7.34
CA LEU A 13 -4.95 -2.16 8.50
C LEU A 13 -4.59 -0.71 8.12
N ARG A 14 -4.27 -0.41 6.86
CA ARG A 14 -3.95 0.96 6.42
C ARG A 14 -4.63 1.33 5.09
N ASP A 15 -4.09 0.90 3.93
CA ASP A 15 -4.54 1.40 2.63
C ASP A 15 -5.95 0.94 2.27
N ALA A 16 -6.33 -0.26 2.66
CA ALA A 16 -7.67 -0.77 2.42
C ALA A 16 -8.74 0.15 3.04
N HIS A 17 -8.65 0.44 4.35
CA HIS A 17 -9.64 1.31 4.98
C HIS A 17 -9.46 2.80 4.63
N GLN A 18 -8.26 3.22 4.26
CA GLN A 18 -8.05 4.56 3.69
C GLN A 18 -8.83 4.72 2.39
N SER A 19 -8.76 3.72 1.53
CA SER A 19 -9.39 3.74 0.19
C SER A 19 -10.89 3.46 0.23
N LEU A 20 -11.37 2.67 1.19
CA LEU A 20 -12.79 2.28 1.28
C LEU A 20 -13.62 3.18 2.21
N PHE A 21 -13.04 3.65 3.32
CA PHE A 21 -13.73 4.34 4.42
C PHE A 21 -13.10 5.69 4.79
N ALA A 22 -12.39 6.33 3.87
CA ALA A 22 -11.73 7.62 4.12
C ALA A 22 -10.90 7.62 5.42
N THR A 23 -10.18 6.52 5.70
CA THR A 23 -9.29 6.33 6.88
C THR A 23 -10.05 6.31 8.23
N ARG A 24 -11.27 5.81 8.28
CA ARG A 24 -12.11 5.86 9.50
C ARG A 24 -12.06 4.60 10.38
N LEU A 25 -11.33 3.53 10.00
CA LEU A 25 -11.25 2.31 10.81
C LEU A 25 -10.54 2.59 12.14
N ARG A 26 -11.17 2.22 13.26
CA ARG A 26 -10.68 2.47 14.62
C ARG A 26 -9.77 1.36 15.11
N LEU A 27 -8.88 1.69 16.06
CA LEU A 27 -7.99 0.74 16.69
C LEU A 27 -8.76 -0.40 17.40
N ASP A 28 -9.86 -0.07 18.07
CA ASP A 28 -10.71 -1.05 18.75
C ASP A 28 -11.30 -2.12 17.82
N ASP A 29 -11.42 -1.82 16.53
CA ASP A 29 -11.88 -2.77 15.50
C ASP A 29 -10.71 -3.48 14.78
N MET A 30 -9.45 -3.13 15.07
CA MET A 30 -8.25 -3.80 14.56
C MET A 30 -7.70 -4.81 15.56
N LEU A 31 -7.65 -4.47 16.85
CA LEU A 31 -7.02 -5.29 17.89
C LEU A 31 -7.63 -6.69 18.05
N PRO A 32 -8.97 -6.88 17.99
CA PRO A 32 -9.55 -8.22 18.21
C PRO A 32 -9.14 -9.26 17.18
N ILE A 33 -8.71 -8.87 15.99
CA ILE A 33 -8.27 -9.78 14.92
C ILE A 33 -6.75 -9.85 14.75
N ALA A 34 -6.01 -9.01 15.49
CA ALA A 34 -4.59 -8.83 15.30
C ALA A 34 -3.78 -10.13 15.50
N GLU A 35 -4.13 -10.93 16.51
CA GLU A 35 -3.46 -12.22 16.75
C GLU A 35 -3.57 -13.17 15.55
N LYS A 36 -4.74 -13.24 14.90
CA LYS A 36 -4.91 -14.06 13.70
C LYS A 36 -4.13 -13.51 12.51
N LEU A 37 -4.11 -12.20 12.33
CA LEU A 37 -3.29 -11.56 11.30
C LEU A 37 -1.80 -11.86 11.50
N ASP A 38 -1.32 -11.90 12.74
CA ASP A 38 0.07 -12.21 13.07
C ASP A 38 0.46 -13.67 12.77
N GLN A 39 -0.52 -14.58 12.75
CA GLN A 39 -0.32 -16.01 12.48
C GLN A 39 -0.30 -16.36 10.99
N VAL A 40 -0.80 -15.49 10.09
CA VAL A 40 -0.90 -15.78 8.65
C VAL A 40 0.44 -16.03 7.99
N GLY A 41 1.49 -15.32 8.42
CA GLY A 41 2.80 -15.39 7.80
C GLY A 41 3.01 -14.40 6.64
N PHE A 42 2.34 -13.26 6.69
CA PHE A 42 2.60 -12.14 5.79
C PHE A 42 4.06 -11.67 5.86
N TRP A 43 4.61 -11.22 4.75
CA TRP A 43 5.92 -10.57 4.72
C TRP A 43 5.92 -9.28 5.56
N SER A 44 4.83 -8.51 5.47
CA SER A 44 4.54 -7.38 6.36
C SER A 44 3.03 -7.11 6.39
N LEU A 45 2.60 -6.34 7.40
CA LEU A 45 1.27 -5.73 7.46
C LEU A 45 1.41 -4.23 7.36
N GLU A 46 0.78 -3.62 6.34
CA GLU A 46 0.74 -2.17 6.25
C GLU A 46 -0.33 -1.65 7.21
N SER A 47 0.11 -1.05 8.31
CA SER A 47 -0.74 -0.69 9.45
C SER A 47 -0.76 0.81 9.76
N TRP A 48 0.14 1.59 9.13
CA TRP A 48 0.32 2.99 9.49
C TRP A 48 0.76 3.86 8.30
N GLY A 49 0.66 5.19 8.44
CA GLY A 49 1.08 6.13 7.40
C GLY A 49 0.63 7.55 7.71
N GLY A 50 0.95 8.49 6.80
CA GLY A 50 0.63 9.89 6.98
C GLY A 50 -0.85 10.20 7.14
N ALA A 51 -1.68 9.62 6.27
CA ALA A 51 -3.14 9.80 6.35
C ALA A 51 -3.72 9.17 7.63
N THR A 52 -3.17 8.03 8.09
CA THR A 52 -3.58 7.40 9.35
C THR A 52 -3.28 8.30 10.53
N PHE A 53 -2.07 8.88 10.57
CA PHE A 53 -1.67 9.81 11.62
C PHE A 53 -2.62 11.00 11.72
N ASP A 54 -2.90 11.64 10.58
CA ASP A 54 -3.79 12.77 10.48
C ASP A 54 -5.24 12.40 10.87
N ALA A 55 -5.75 11.26 10.39
CA ALA A 55 -7.10 10.79 10.71
C ALA A 55 -7.29 10.45 12.19
N CYS A 56 -6.29 9.88 12.85
CA CYS A 56 -6.32 9.63 14.30
C CYS A 56 -6.61 10.90 15.07
N ILE A 57 -5.93 11.99 14.72
CA ILE A 57 -6.07 13.29 15.40
C ILE A 57 -7.38 13.97 15.01
N ARG A 58 -7.67 14.07 13.71
CA ARG A 58 -8.79 14.89 13.20
C ARG A 58 -10.16 14.26 13.41
N TYR A 59 -10.25 12.94 13.29
CA TYR A 59 -11.55 12.27 13.18
C TYR A 59 -11.81 11.19 14.21
N LEU A 60 -10.75 10.53 14.70
CA LEU A 60 -10.92 9.36 15.55
C LEU A 60 -10.75 9.68 17.04
N GLY A 61 -10.05 10.78 17.38
CA GLY A 61 -9.68 11.07 18.76
C GLY A 61 -8.72 10.03 19.35
N GLU A 62 -7.87 9.45 18.51
CA GLU A 62 -6.86 8.45 18.87
C GLU A 62 -5.45 9.06 18.84
N ASP A 63 -4.57 8.61 19.74
CA ASP A 63 -3.14 8.90 19.65
C ASP A 63 -2.52 8.00 18.55
N PRO A 64 -1.99 8.57 17.46
CA PRO A 64 -1.42 7.77 16.37
C PRO A 64 -0.20 6.95 16.80
N TRP A 65 0.57 7.39 17.78
CA TRP A 65 1.70 6.64 18.33
C TRP A 65 1.27 5.47 19.20
N GLU A 66 0.20 5.66 20.00
CA GLU A 66 -0.41 4.57 20.78
C GLU A 66 -0.98 3.50 19.86
N ARG A 67 -1.65 3.89 18.77
CA ARG A 67 -2.12 2.95 17.75
C ARG A 67 -0.98 2.08 17.23
N LEU A 68 0.17 2.68 16.87
CA LEU A 68 1.33 1.94 16.36
C LEU A 68 1.87 0.96 17.40
N ARG A 69 2.05 1.41 18.66
CA ARG A 69 2.53 0.55 19.74
C ARG A 69 1.58 -0.62 20.03
N ALA A 70 0.28 -0.34 20.09
CA ALA A 70 -0.72 -1.36 20.36
C ALA A 70 -0.76 -2.44 19.26
N LEU A 71 -0.71 -2.03 17.98
CA LEU A 71 -0.65 -2.97 16.86
C LEU A 71 0.65 -3.79 16.87
N LYS A 72 1.80 -3.17 17.12
CA LYS A 72 3.07 -3.89 17.22
C LYS A 72 3.09 -4.87 18.38
N GLN A 73 2.50 -4.52 19.52
CA GLN A 73 2.39 -5.40 20.66
C GLN A 73 1.46 -6.60 20.38
N ALA A 74 0.36 -6.36 19.67
CA ALA A 74 -0.61 -7.40 19.30
C ALA A 74 -0.11 -8.31 18.16
N MET A 75 0.83 -7.83 17.34
CA MET A 75 1.39 -8.55 16.19
C MET A 75 2.93 -8.53 16.25
N PRO A 76 3.55 -9.22 17.22
CA PRO A 76 5.00 -9.18 17.44
C PRO A 76 5.81 -9.86 16.32
N ASN A 77 5.24 -10.87 15.65
CA ASN A 77 5.95 -11.70 14.67
C ASN A 77 5.93 -11.09 13.26
N THR A 78 4.89 -10.33 12.93
CA THR A 78 4.73 -9.74 11.59
C THR A 78 5.32 -8.33 11.54
N PRO A 79 6.24 -8.04 10.60
CA PRO A 79 6.77 -6.69 10.43
C PRO A 79 5.67 -5.67 10.13
N GLN A 80 5.70 -4.55 10.86
CA GLN A 80 4.77 -3.45 10.64
C GLN A 80 5.31 -2.51 9.56
N GLN A 81 4.49 -2.20 8.56
CA GLN A 81 4.85 -1.34 7.45
C GLN A 81 4.09 -0.02 7.49
N MET A 82 4.75 1.06 7.08
CA MET A 82 4.11 2.35 6.86
C MET A 82 4.37 2.91 5.47
N LEU A 83 3.44 3.76 5.00
CA LEU A 83 3.67 4.64 3.87
C LEU A 83 4.20 5.99 4.37
N LEU A 84 5.42 6.36 3.95
CA LEU A 84 6.09 7.62 4.30
C LEU A 84 6.25 8.50 3.05
N ARG A 85 5.74 9.73 3.13
CA ARG A 85 5.77 10.69 1.99
C ARG A 85 7.12 11.42 1.87
N GLY A 86 8.24 10.67 1.91
CA GLY A 86 9.58 11.24 1.79
C GLY A 86 9.76 12.50 2.64
N GLN A 87 10.23 13.59 2.03
CA GLN A 87 10.44 14.88 2.70
C GLN A 87 9.16 15.53 3.26
N ASN A 88 7.98 15.10 2.79
CA ASN A 88 6.69 15.60 3.28
C ASN A 88 6.19 14.87 4.53
N ILE A 89 6.83 13.78 4.96
CA ILE A 89 6.47 12.96 6.13
C ILE A 89 4.98 12.55 6.09
N LEU A 90 4.13 13.34 6.74
CA LEU A 90 2.70 13.14 6.92
C LEU A 90 1.86 14.13 6.09
N GLY A 91 2.48 15.22 5.65
CA GLY A 91 1.80 16.40 5.14
C GLY A 91 1.90 16.57 3.63
N TYR A 92 1.72 17.83 3.23
CA TYR A 92 1.69 18.30 1.84
C TYR A 92 2.73 19.41 1.58
N ARG A 93 3.73 19.52 2.44
CA ARG A 93 4.86 20.44 2.31
C ARG A 93 6.14 19.74 2.76
N HIS A 94 7.28 20.23 2.31
CA HIS A 94 8.56 19.73 2.78
C HIS A 94 8.83 20.16 4.22
N TYR A 95 9.32 19.22 5.01
CA TYR A 95 9.85 19.47 6.34
C TYR A 95 11.38 19.54 6.29
N ALA A 96 12.00 20.13 7.30
CA ALA A 96 13.47 20.15 7.43
C ALA A 96 14.01 18.73 7.68
N ASP A 97 15.24 18.47 7.29
CA ASP A 97 15.87 17.14 7.34
C ASP A 97 15.93 16.56 8.76
N ASP A 98 16.18 17.41 9.77
CA ASP A 98 16.20 17.01 11.17
C ASP A 98 14.82 16.55 11.65
N VAL A 99 13.74 17.17 11.16
CA VAL A 99 12.36 16.75 11.46
C VAL A 99 12.05 15.41 10.82
N VAL A 100 12.45 15.19 9.55
CA VAL A 100 12.29 13.90 8.85
C VAL A 100 13.04 12.80 9.60
N THR A 101 14.29 13.06 9.94
CA THR A 101 15.14 12.12 10.69
C THR A 101 14.51 11.76 12.03
N ARG A 102 14.08 12.77 12.79
CA ARG A 102 13.44 12.57 14.10
C ARG A 102 12.14 11.81 14.03
N PHE A 103 11.36 12.06 12.98
CA PHE A 103 10.10 11.31 12.75
C PHE A 103 10.37 9.82 12.50
N VAL A 104 11.34 9.49 11.63
CA VAL A 104 11.72 8.10 11.33
C VAL A 104 12.24 7.39 12.58
N GLU A 105 13.13 8.03 13.35
CA GLU A 105 13.61 7.50 14.65
C GLU A 105 12.45 7.18 15.59
N ARG A 106 11.49 8.09 15.72
CA ARG A 106 10.33 7.89 16.59
C ARG A 106 9.42 6.78 16.10
N ALA A 107 9.17 6.69 14.78
CA ALA A 107 8.36 5.62 14.21
C ALA A 107 9.02 4.25 14.45
N ALA A 108 10.33 4.13 14.23
CA ALA A 108 11.10 2.91 14.49
C ALA A 108 11.03 2.50 15.97
N LEU A 109 11.25 3.44 16.90
CA LEU A 109 11.14 3.21 18.35
C LEU A 109 9.76 2.77 18.81
N ASN A 110 8.70 3.18 18.10
CA ASN A 110 7.33 2.81 18.40
C ASN A 110 6.86 1.52 17.69
N GLY A 111 7.75 0.83 16.95
CA GLY A 111 7.49 -0.50 16.41
C GLY A 111 7.35 -0.58 14.90
N MET A 112 7.70 0.48 14.16
CA MET A 112 7.73 0.43 12.69
C MET A 112 8.97 -0.31 12.20
N ASP A 113 8.76 -1.29 11.29
CA ASP A 113 9.82 -2.14 10.77
C ASP A 113 10.16 -1.85 9.31
N VAL A 114 9.15 -1.51 8.48
CA VAL A 114 9.30 -1.28 7.05
C VAL A 114 8.78 0.12 6.69
N PHE A 115 9.66 0.94 6.14
CA PHE A 115 9.34 2.28 5.66
C PHE A 115 9.23 2.25 4.13
N ARG A 116 8.01 2.26 3.60
CA ARG A 116 7.75 2.47 2.17
C ARG A 116 7.79 3.96 1.90
N ILE A 117 8.88 4.41 1.30
CA ILE A 117 9.19 5.83 1.11
C ILE A 117 8.87 6.21 -0.32
N PHE A 118 7.97 7.17 -0.51
CA PHE A 118 7.54 7.61 -1.84
C PHE A 118 7.52 9.12 -1.99
N ASP A 119 7.66 9.56 -3.22
CA ASP A 119 7.32 10.90 -3.68
C ASP A 119 6.37 10.78 -4.88
N ALA A 120 5.26 11.52 -4.87
CA ALA A 120 4.26 11.44 -5.94
C ALA A 120 4.81 11.91 -7.31
N MET A 121 5.83 12.77 -7.30
CA MET A 121 6.50 13.30 -8.50
C MET A 121 7.75 12.51 -8.88
N ASN A 122 8.10 11.44 -8.14
CA ASN A 122 9.30 10.62 -8.36
C ASN A 122 10.63 11.40 -8.30
N ASP A 123 10.68 12.45 -7.48
CA ASP A 123 11.92 13.18 -7.26
C ASP A 123 12.76 12.50 -6.18
N LEU A 124 13.87 11.87 -6.60
CA LEU A 124 14.76 11.13 -5.68
C LEU A 124 15.31 12.00 -4.55
N ARG A 125 15.50 13.31 -4.77
CA ARG A 125 15.96 14.25 -3.74
C ARG A 125 15.02 14.32 -2.55
N ASN A 126 13.72 14.12 -2.77
CA ASN A 126 12.70 14.08 -1.73
C ASN A 126 12.70 12.78 -0.91
N LEU A 127 13.43 11.76 -1.34
CA LEU A 127 13.52 10.47 -0.67
C LEU A 127 14.80 10.33 0.17
N GLU A 128 15.87 11.04 -0.18
CA GLU A 128 17.21 10.85 0.39
C GLU A 128 17.26 10.89 1.91
N THR A 129 16.70 11.92 2.52
CA THR A 129 16.75 12.09 3.98
C THR A 129 15.99 10.96 4.69
N ALA A 130 14.80 10.60 4.18
CA ALA A 130 13.99 9.53 4.76
C ALA A 130 14.67 8.15 4.61
N VAL A 131 15.30 7.86 3.45
CA VAL A 131 16.07 6.63 3.24
C VAL A 131 17.26 6.58 4.20
N LYS A 132 18.08 7.63 4.26
CA LYS A 132 19.23 7.70 5.17
C LYS A 132 18.82 7.52 6.63
N ALA A 133 17.75 8.18 7.06
CA ALA A 133 17.22 8.05 8.42
C ALA A 133 16.75 6.62 8.73
N THR A 134 16.09 5.95 7.77
CA THR A 134 15.62 4.57 7.93
C THR A 134 16.79 3.59 8.06
N LEU A 135 17.82 3.76 7.24
CA LEU A 135 19.04 2.95 7.31
C LEU A 135 19.80 3.18 8.63
N ALA A 136 19.85 4.43 9.11
CA ALA A 136 20.53 4.78 10.37
C ALA A 136 19.90 4.14 11.62
N VAL A 137 18.61 3.80 11.57
CA VAL A 137 17.89 3.09 12.65
C VAL A 137 17.76 1.59 12.42
N ASP A 138 18.49 1.04 11.44
CA ASP A 138 18.51 -0.38 11.09
C ASP A 138 17.11 -0.94 10.78
N LYS A 139 16.33 -0.18 9.97
CA LYS A 139 15.01 -0.57 9.51
C LYS A 139 14.97 -0.73 7.99
N HIS A 140 13.95 -1.45 7.50
CA HIS A 140 13.81 -1.75 6.08
C HIS A 140 13.36 -0.51 5.30
N ALA A 141 14.22 0.02 4.43
CA ALA A 141 13.89 1.09 3.50
C ALA A 141 13.39 0.49 2.19
N GLN A 142 12.13 0.69 1.85
CA GLN A 142 11.55 0.33 0.56
C GLN A 142 11.33 1.59 -0.27
N GLY A 143 12.13 1.77 -1.33
CA GLY A 143 11.99 2.88 -2.26
C GLY A 143 10.82 2.67 -3.21
N THR A 144 10.17 3.72 -3.68
CA THR A 144 8.94 3.60 -4.44
C THR A 144 9.01 4.27 -5.80
N LEU A 145 8.51 3.59 -6.83
CA LEU A 145 8.20 4.12 -8.15
C LEU A 145 6.72 4.48 -8.16
N SER A 146 6.36 5.76 -8.12
CA SER A 146 4.96 6.21 -8.24
C SER A 146 4.51 6.10 -9.68
N TYR A 147 3.87 4.96 -10.01
CA TYR A 147 3.55 4.62 -11.39
C TYR A 147 2.45 5.52 -11.97
N THR A 148 2.66 5.98 -13.17
CA THR A 148 1.72 6.78 -13.97
C THR A 148 1.90 6.50 -15.45
N VAL A 149 0.94 6.89 -16.28
CA VAL A 149 0.96 6.70 -17.73
C VAL A 149 0.98 8.05 -18.43
N ASN A 150 2.09 8.36 -19.08
CA ASN A 150 2.24 9.54 -19.93
C ASN A 150 3.46 9.36 -20.87
N PRO A 151 3.67 10.23 -21.87
CA PRO A 151 4.76 10.08 -22.83
C PRO A 151 6.19 10.19 -22.26
N VAL A 152 6.35 10.72 -21.04
CA VAL A 152 7.69 10.94 -20.43
C VAL A 152 8.14 9.72 -19.61
N HIS A 153 7.20 8.99 -19.01
CA HIS A 153 7.49 7.89 -18.12
C HIS A 153 7.52 6.55 -18.89
N ASP A 154 8.52 6.40 -19.74
CA ASP A 154 8.80 5.17 -20.47
C ASP A 154 9.52 4.11 -19.61
N LEU A 155 9.84 2.97 -20.20
CA LEU A 155 10.53 1.89 -19.48
C LEU A 155 11.91 2.34 -18.95
N ASP A 156 12.68 3.05 -19.78
CA ASP A 156 14.02 3.50 -19.38
C ASP A 156 13.98 4.48 -18.22
N TYR A 157 12.96 5.36 -18.16
CA TYR A 157 12.71 6.22 -17.02
C TYR A 157 12.56 5.40 -15.73
N TRP A 158 11.70 4.36 -15.75
CA TRP A 158 11.48 3.52 -14.57
C TRP A 158 12.71 2.75 -14.14
N LEU A 159 13.48 2.22 -15.10
CA LEU A 159 14.72 1.50 -14.81
C LEU A 159 15.79 2.42 -14.21
N ASN A 160 15.91 3.65 -14.69
CA ASN A 160 16.85 4.64 -14.15
C ASN A 160 16.46 5.07 -12.73
N LEU A 161 15.18 5.30 -12.47
CA LEU A 161 14.66 5.63 -11.14
C LEU A 161 14.95 4.48 -10.15
N ALA A 162 14.75 3.23 -10.56
CA ALA A 162 15.04 2.05 -9.75
C ALA A 162 16.54 1.93 -9.40
N ARG A 163 17.44 2.17 -10.37
CA ARG A 163 18.89 2.22 -10.11
C ARG A 163 19.25 3.34 -9.11
N GLY A 164 18.58 4.47 -9.18
CA GLY A 164 18.76 5.55 -8.22
C GLY A 164 18.38 5.12 -6.79
N LEU A 165 17.25 4.41 -6.62
CA LEU A 165 16.82 3.88 -5.34
C LEU A 165 17.79 2.82 -4.80
N GLU A 166 18.29 1.91 -5.67
CA GLU A 166 19.32 0.94 -5.29
C GLU A 166 20.61 1.62 -4.83
N SER A 167 21.04 2.67 -5.56
CA SER A 167 22.23 3.45 -5.21
C SER A 167 22.09 4.22 -3.91
N MET A 168 20.87 4.57 -3.48
CA MET A 168 20.58 5.16 -2.18
C MET A 168 20.70 4.17 -1.02
N GLY A 169 20.79 2.86 -1.31
CA GLY A 169 20.85 1.80 -0.31
C GLY A 169 19.49 1.27 0.12
N CYS A 170 18.42 1.49 -0.65
CA CYS A 170 17.13 0.85 -0.39
C CYS A 170 17.28 -0.68 -0.34
N HIS A 171 16.49 -1.34 0.49
CA HIS A 171 16.49 -2.79 0.65
C HIS A 171 15.54 -3.50 -0.34
N SER A 172 14.53 -2.80 -0.84
CA SER A 172 13.59 -3.27 -1.86
C SER A 172 12.96 -2.09 -2.60
N ILE A 173 12.28 -2.39 -3.71
CA ILE A 173 11.60 -1.39 -4.55
C ILE A 173 10.11 -1.75 -4.66
N CYS A 174 9.24 -0.75 -4.57
CA CYS A 174 7.81 -0.91 -4.79
C CYS A 174 7.37 -0.19 -6.08
N ILE A 175 6.78 -0.91 -7.02
CA ILE A 175 5.99 -0.33 -8.10
C ILE A 175 4.64 0.04 -7.48
N LYS A 176 4.35 1.34 -7.33
CA LYS A 176 3.13 1.83 -6.68
C LYS A 176 2.16 2.41 -7.71
N ASP A 177 1.23 1.58 -8.14
CA ASP A 177 0.15 1.94 -9.05
C ASP A 177 -1.10 2.37 -8.25
N MET A 178 -1.11 3.64 -7.87
CA MET A 178 -2.14 4.22 -6.99
C MET A 178 -3.50 4.39 -7.68
N ALA A 179 -3.55 4.42 -8.99
CA ALA A 179 -4.77 4.61 -9.76
C ALA A 179 -5.24 3.34 -10.49
N GLY A 180 -4.48 2.24 -10.43
CA GLY A 180 -4.81 0.99 -11.12
C GLY A 180 -4.63 1.07 -12.63
N LEU A 181 -3.59 1.77 -13.11
CA LEU A 181 -3.33 2.02 -14.53
C LEU A 181 -2.41 0.99 -15.16
N LEU A 182 -1.67 0.24 -14.38
CA LEU A 182 -0.68 -0.71 -14.85
C LEU A 182 -1.39 -1.87 -15.56
N SER A 183 -1.26 -1.92 -16.89
CA SER A 183 -1.83 -3.01 -17.68
C SER A 183 -1.04 -4.31 -17.48
N PRO A 184 -1.66 -5.50 -17.69
CA PRO A 184 -0.97 -6.77 -17.50
C PRO A 184 0.31 -6.92 -18.32
N TYR A 185 0.29 -6.52 -19.59
CA TYR A 185 1.46 -6.62 -20.46
C TYR A 185 2.54 -5.57 -20.13
N THR A 186 2.13 -4.39 -19.67
CA THR A 186 3.08 -3.39 -19.16
C THR A 186 3.71 -3.86 -17.85
N ALA A 187 2.96 -4.54 -16.98
CA ALA A 187 3.48 -5.16 -15.77
C ALA A 187 4.56 -6.20 -16.08
N GLU A 188 4.30 -7.07 -17.09
CA GLU A 188 5.28 -8.05 -17.57
C GLU A 188 6.58 -7.40 -18.05
N GLN A 189 6.48 -6.36 -18.88
CA GLN A 189 7.63 -5.63 -19.40
C GLN A 189 8.42 -4.91 -18.29
N LEU A 190 7.71 -4.19 -17.41
CA LEU A 190 8.31 -3.41 -16.35
C LEU A 190 9.01 -4.32 -15.32
N VAL A 191 8.34 -5.37 -14.84
CA VAL A 191 8.93 -6.31 -13.87
C VAL A 191 10.11 -7.03 -14.49
N SER A 192 10.01 -7.56 -15.72
CA SER A 192 11.11 -8.21 -16.42
C SER A 192 12.31 -7.27 -16.63
N GLY A 193 12.05 -5.98 -16.91
CA GLY A 193 13.07 -4.96 -17.04
C GLY A 193 13.77 -4.67 -15.71
N LEU A 194 13.00 -4.44 -14.65
CA LEU A 194 13.51 -4.16 -13.31
C LEU A 194 14.34 -5.31 -12.75
N LYS A 195 13.88 -6.57 -12.91
CA LYS A 195 14.64 -7.77 -12.46
C LYS A 195 15.99 -7.93 -13.16
N LYS A 196 16.20 -7.30 -14.32
CA LYS A 196 17.48 -7.24 -15.02
C LYS A 196 18.31 -6.02 -14.65
N ALA A 197 17.66 -4.92 -14.25
CA ALA A 197 18.31 -3.62 -14.05
C ALA A 197 18.85 -3.43 -12.63
N VAL A 198 18.23 -4.06 -11.63
CA VAL A 198 18.58 -3.98 -10.21
C VAL A 198 18.62 -5.36 -9.55
N SER A 199 19.36 -5.46 -8.44
CA SER A 199 19.47 -6.70 -7.64
C SER A 199 18.43 -6.83 -6.55
N LEU A 200 17.70 -5.73 -6.26
CA LEU A 200 16.77 -5.62 -5.15
C LEU A 200 15.49 -6.42 -5.38
N PRO A 201 14.86 -6.94 -4.31
CA PRO A 201 13.49 -7.46 -4.37
C PRO A 201 12.50 -6.38 -4.82
N ILE A 202 11.49 -6.79 -5.60
CA ILE A 202 10.50 -5.90 -6.19
C ILE A 202 9.10 -6.27 -5.70
N THR A 203 8.34 -5.25 -5.28
CA THR A 203 6.94 -5.34 -4.86
C THR A 203 6.05 -4.69 -5.91
N LEU A 204 4.87 -5.26 -6.17
CA LEU A 204 3.79 -4.57 -6.88
C LEU A 204 2.65 -4.21 -5.90
N HIS A 205 2.36 -2.93 -5.81
CA HIS A 205 1.19 -2.35 -5.17
C HIS A 205 0.29 -1.78 -6.25
N SER A 206 -0.92 -2.32 -6.43
CA SER A 206 -1.83 -1.88 -7.48
C SER A 206 -3.27 -1.80 -6.98
N HIS A 207 -3.90 -0.65 -7.21
CA HIS A 207 -5.32 -0.46 -6.91
C HIS A 207 -6.22 -1.14 -7.94
N ALA A 208 -7.37 -1.63 -7.48
CA ALA A 208 -8.32 -2.39 -8.30
C ALA A 208 -9.37 -1.52 -9.03
N THR A 209 -9.28 -0.20 -8.90
CA THR A 209 -10.31 0.75 -9.35
C THR A 209 -10.70 0.57 -10.82
N THR A 210 -9.73 0.33 -11.69
CA THR A 210 -9.95 0.13 -13.13
C THR A 210 -10.27 -1.31 -13.53
N GLY A 211 -10.12 -2.27 -12.60
CA GLY A 211 -10.29 -3.69 -12.84
C GLY A 211 -9.06 -4.43 -13.36
N LEU A 212 -7.93 -3.74 -13.61
CA LEU A 212 -6.73 -4.35 -14.19
C LEU A 212 -5.87 -5.10 -13.17
N SER A 213 -5.92 -4.73 -11.89
CA SER A 213 -4.97 -5.11 -10.84
C SER A 213 -4.72 -6.62 -10.74
N THR A 214 -5.76 -7.46 -10.70
CA THR A 214 -5.60 -8.91 -10.56
C THR A 214 -4.84 -9.54 -11.73
N ALA A 215 -5.16 -9.13 -12.97
CA ALA A 215 -4.46 -9.60 -14.16
C ALA A 215 -3.02 -9.09 -14.21
N SER A 216 -2.79 -7.86 -13.77
CA SER A 216 -1.45 -7.26 -13.70
C SER A 216 -0.58 -7.94 -12.65
N ILE A 217 -1.15 -8.31 -11.48
CA ILE A 217 -0.47 -9.12 -10.47
C ILE A 217 -0.07 -10.48 -11.05
N LEU A 218 -0.98 -11.18 -11.75
CA LEU A 218 -0.67 -12.48 -12.35
C LEU A 218 0.51 -12.36 -13.32
N LYS A 219 0.48 -11.36 -14.22
CA LYS A 219 1.58 -11.11 -15.18
C LYS A 219 2.89 -10.72 -14.49
N ALA A 220 2.84 -9.94 -13.42
CA ALA A 220 4.01 -9.63 -12.60
C ALA A 220 4.60 -10.88 -11.94
N VAL A 221 3.75 -11.79 -11.43
CA VAL A 221 4.18 -13.07 -10.83
C VAL A 221 4.87 -13.98 -11.86
N GLU A 222 4.29 -14.11 -13.06
CA GLU A 222 4.90 -14.84 -14.17
C GLU A 222 6.27 -14.26 -14.58
N SER A 223 6.44 -12.93 -14.41
CA SER A 223 7.70 -12.22 -14.71
C SER A 223 8.72 -12.23 -13.58
N GLY A 224 8.41 -12.91 -12.46
CA GLY A 224 9.36 -13.13 -11.36
C GLY A 224 9.38 -12.03 -10.30
N ILE A 225 8.28 -11.30 -10.11
CA ILE A 225 8.18 -10.35 -9.00
C ILE A 225 8.32 -11.06 -7.65
N ASP A 226 8.87 -10.39 -6.65
CA ASP A 226 9.16 -11.03 -5.36
C ASP A 226 8.00 -10.92 -4.37
N MET A 227 7.28 -9.80 -4.41
CA MET A 227 6.21 -9.47 -3.46
C MET A 227 5.04 -8.78 -4.14
N VAL A 228 3.84 -8.91 -3.55
CA VAL A 228 2.66 -8.13 -3.96
C VAL A 228 1.90 -7.62 -2.74
N ASP A 229 1.23 -6.47 -2.91
CA ASP A 229 0.29 -5.95 -1.93
C ASP A 229 -1.12 -6.42 -2.28
N THR A 230 -1.83 -6.88 -1.27
CA THR A 230 -3.22 -7.33 -1.36
C THR A 230 -4.00 -6.87 -0.13
N ALA A 231 -5.32 -7.03 -0.14
CA ALA A 231 -6.13 -6.79 1.04
C ALA A 231 -7.08 -7.98 1.29
N ILE A 232 -7.31 -8.32 2.55
CA ILE A 232 -8.34 -9.30 2.95
C ILE A 232 -9.64 -9.04 2.17
N SER A 233 -10.26 -10.08 1.62
CA SER A 233 -11.33 -9.98 0.62
C SER A 233 -12.49 -9.07 1.01
N SER A 234 -12.93 -9.11 2.27
CA SER A 234 -13.98 -8.24 2.78
C SER A 234 -13.61 -6.76 2.85
N MET A 235 -12.32 -6.44 2.68
CA MET A 235 -11.73 -5.09 2.69
C MET A 235 -10.98 -4.81 1.39
N SER A 236 -11.37 -5.42 0.28
CA SER A 236 -10.70 -5.36 -1.01
C SER A 236 -11.58 -4.79 -2.11
N THR A 237 -11.04 -4.73 -3.34
CA THR A 237 -11.73 -4.30 -4.58
C THR A 237 -12.19 -2.84 -4.59
N THR A 238 -12.99 -2.45 -5.56
CA THR A 238 -13.43 -1.07 -5.81
C THR A 238 -12.27 -0.08 -5.80
N TYR A 239 -12.20 0.85 -4.85
CA TYR A 239 -11.09 1.80 -4.68
C TYR A 239 -9.84 1.20 -4.01
N GLY A 240 -9.95 -0.01 -3.43
CA GLY A 240 -8.87 -0.70 -2.75
C GLY A 240 -8.03 -1.60 -3.67
N HIS A 241 -7.67 -2.78 -3.18
CA HIS A 241 -6.71 -3.70 -3.81
C HIS A 241 -7.36 -5.03 -4.22
N THR A 242 -6.62 -5.85 -4.98
CA THR A 242 -6.98 -7.25 -5.22
C THR A 242 -7.03 -8.00 -3.89
N SER A 243 -7.98 -8.93 -3.75
CA SER A 243 -8.12 -9.70 -2.51
C SER A 243 -6.97 -10.68 -2.30
N THR A 244 -6.54 -10.80 -1.06
CA THR A 244 -5.46 -11.71 -0.63
C THR A 244 -5.81 -13.15 -0.96
N GLU A 245 -7.02 -13.58 -0.61
CA GLU A 245 -7.51 -14.95 -0.85
C GLU A 245 -7.54 -15.29 -2.33
N THR A 246 -7.88 -14.31 -3.20
CA THR A 246 -7.84 -14.52 -4.66
C THR A 246 -6.42 -14.81 -5.14
N VAL A 247 -5.43 -14.02 -4.69
CA VAL A 247 -4.03 -14.21 -5.09
C VAL A 247 -3.48 -15.53 -4.56
N VAL A 248 -3.80 -15.88 -3.31
CA VAL A 248 -3.42 -17.17 -2.72
C VAL A 248 -4.01 -18.33 -3.54
N ALA A 249 -5.31 -18.29 -3.83
CA ALA A 249 -5.98 -19.34 -4.60
C ALA A 249 -5.46 -19.46 -6.04
N MET A 250 -5.17 -18.34 -6.71
CA MET A 250 -4.57 -18.33 -8.06
C MET A 250 -3.22 -19.07 -8.14
N LEU A 251 -2.44 -19.00 -7.06
CA LEU A 251 -1.07 -19.51 -7.05
C LEU A 251 -0.93 -20.88 -6.36
N GLN A 252 -2.00 -21.39 -5.77
CA GLN A 252 -2.01 -22.72 -5.13
C GLN A 252 -1.50 -23.81 -6.07
N ASN A 253 -0.61 -24.66 -5.57
CA ASN A 253 0.01 -25.77 -6.33
C ASN A 253 0.88 -25.33 -7.52
N THR A 254 1.26 -24.06 -7.60
CA THR A 254 2.24 -23.55 -8.56
C THR A 254 3.63 -23.42 -7.91
N GLU A 255 4.67 -23.15 -8.72
CA GLU A 255 6.00 -22.85 -8.21
C GLU A 255 6.07 -21.53 -7.41
N ARG A 256 5.04 -20.68 -7.54
CA ARG A 256 4.92 -19.38 -6.87
C ARG A 256 3.92 -19.40 -5.72
N ASP A 257 3.47 -20.61 -5.30
CA ASP A 257 2.55 -20.77 -4.17
C ASP A 257 3.04 -20.00 -2.95
N THR A 258 2.14 -19.19 -2.38
CA THR A 258 2.43 -18.35 -1.21
C THR A 258 2.62 -19.17 0.07
N GLY A 259 1.94 -20.32 0.15
CA GLY A 259 1.86 -21.16 1.34
C GLY A 259 1.01 -20.60 2.47
N LEU A 260 0.19 -19.57 2.20
CA LEU A 260 -0.73 -19.01 3.19
C LEU A 260 -1.99 -19.87 3.29
N ASP A 261 -2.53 -19.95 4.50
CA ASP A 261 -3.71 -20.76 4.83
C ASP A 261 -5.01 -20.01 4.47
N LEU A 262 -5.76 -20.53 3.48
CA LEU A 262 -7.04 -19.95 3.04
C LEU A 262 -8.13 -19.99 4.10
N ASP A 263 -8.17 -21.02 4.96
CA ASP A 263 -9.18 -21.13 6.01
C ASP A 263 -8.96 -20.04 7.07
N LEU A 264 -7.70 -19.80 7.47
CA LEU A 264 -7.34 -18.71 8.36
C LEU A 264 -7.66 -17.34 7.75
N LEU A 265 -7.38 -17.15 6.45
CA LEU A 265 -7.70 -15.91 5.74
C LEU A 265 -9.23 -15.68 5.70
N GLU A 266 -10.05 -16.72 5.46
CA GLU A 266 -11.51 -16.59 5.48
C GLU A 266 -12.06 -16.28 6.88
N GLU A 267 -11.47 -16.80 7.95
CA GLU A 267 -11.83 -16.41 9.32
C GLU A 267 -11.59 -14.91 9.56
N ILE A 268 -10.46 -14.40 9.08
CA ILE A 268 -10.14 -12.96 9.15
C ILE A 268 -11.12 -12.15 8.29
N ALA A 269 -11.43 -12.63 7.07
CA ALA A 269 -12.39 -12.00 6.19
C ALA A 269 -13.79 -11.96 6.79
N ALA A 270 -14.22 -13.03 7.46
CA ALA A 270 -15.50 -13.08 8.16
C ALA A 270 -15.59 -12.00 9.26
N TYR A 271 -14.54 -11.81 10.03
CA TYR A 271 -14.46 -10.73 11.01
C TYR A 271 -14.62 -9.33 10.37
N PHE A 272 -13.82 -9.02 9.37
CA PHE A 272 -13.88 -7.71 8.72
C PHE A 272 -15.18 -7.49 7.93
N ARG A 273 -15.86 -8.55 7.47
CA ARG A 273 -17.19 -8.48 6.85
C ARG A 273 -18.24 -7.91 7.81
N VAL A 274 -18.10 -8.22 9.11
CA VAL A 274 -18.94 -7.65 10.17
C VAL A 274 -18.51 -6.21 10.50
N VAL A 275 -17.21 -5.99 10.69
CA VAL A 275 -16.63 -4.67 11.02
C VAL A 275 -16.99 -3.66 9.94
N ARG A 276 -16.86 -4.01 8.66
CA ARG A 276 -17.14 -3.14 7.51
C ARG A 276 -18.53 -2.48 7.59
N LYS A 277 -19.53 -3.19 8.09
CA LYS A 277 -20.90 -2.64 8.22
C LYS A 277 -20.97 -1.42 9.14
N LYS A 278 -20.10 -1.31 10.14
CA LYS A 278 -20.03 -0.14 11.06
C LYS A 278 -19.61 1.13 10.33
N TYR A 279 -18.86 0.96 9.23
CA TYR A 279 -18.26 2.06 8.46
C TYR A 279 -18.98 2.38 7.15
N ALA A 280 -20.13 1.73 6.88
CA ALA A 280 -20.87 1.86 5.62
C ALA A 280 -21.16 3.32 5.21
N LYS A 281 -21.38 4.23 6.20
CA LYS A 281 -21.63 5.65 5.93
C LYS A 281 -20.42 6.41 5.33
N PHE A 282 -19.21 5.84 5.45
CA PHE A 282 -17.99 6.43 4.91
C PHE A 282 -17.55 5.75 3.60
N GLU A 283 -18.22 4.67 3.19
CA GLU A 283 -17.89 4.01 1.93
C GLU A 283 -18.12 4.92 0.74
N GLY A 284 -17.23 4.83 -0.25
CA GLY A 284 -17.43 5.44 -1.55
C GLY A 284 -18.57 4.80 -2.34
N SER A 285 -19.01 5.46 -3.39
CA SER A 285 -20.17 5.06 -4.21
C SER A 285 -19.88 3.90 -5.16
N LEU A 286 -18.61 3.65 -5.50
CA LEU A 286 -18.21 2.64 -6.47
C LEU A 286 -18.58 1.22 -6.04
N ARG A 287 -19.25 0.47 -6.95
CA ARG A 287 -19.69 -0.92 -6.72
C ARG A 287 -19.04 -1.93 -7.67
N GLY A 288 -18.11 -1.54 -8.48
CA GLY A 288 -17.42 -2.39 -9.45
C GLY A 288 -16.11 -1.75 -9.86
N THR A 289 -15.94 -1.48 -11.15
CA THR A 289 -14.77 -0.79 -11.71
C THR A 289 -15.16 0.58 -12.24
N ASP A 290 -14.23 1.51 -12.25
CA ASP A 290 -14.41 2.86 -12.80
C ASP A 290 -13.45 3.09 -13.97
N SER A 291 -13.95 3.01 -15.18
CA SER A 291 -13.15 3.23 -16.40
C SER A 291 -12.74 4.69 -16.63
N ARG A 292 -13.42 5.67 -15.98
CA ARG A 292 -13.03 7.09 -16.07
C ARG A 292 -11.61 7.29 -15.56
N ILE A 293 -11.18 6.47 -14.60
CA ILE A 293 -9.85 6.53 -13.99
C ILE A 293 -8.74 6.18 -15.00
N LEU A 294 -9.01 5.40 -16.02
CA LEU A 294 -8.05 5.15 -17.11
C LEU A 294 -7.67 6.44 -17.84
N VAL A 295 -8.52 7.47 -17.79
CA VAL A 295 -8.29 8.79 -18.39
C VAL A 295 -7.89 9.83 -17.34
N ALA A 296 -8.65 9.94 -16.26
CA ALA A 296 -8.45 10.95 -15.20
C ALA A 296 -7.25 10.64 -14.29
N GLN A 297 -6.82 9.38 -14.20
CA GLN A 297 -5.67 8.91 -13.44
C GLN A 297 -5.68 9.28 -11.95
N VAL A 298 -6.86 9.42 -11.34
CA VAL A 298 -7.00 9.79 -9.92
C VAL A 298 -6.77 8.56 -9.03
N PRO A 299 -5.88 8.64 -8.01
CA PRO A 299 -5.64 7.55 -7.08
C PRO A 299 -6.90 7.10 -6.33
N GLY A 300 -7.07 5.77 -6.17
CA GLY A 300 -8.24 5.18 -5.51
C GLY A 300 -8.47 5.72 -4.09
N GLY A 301 -7.39 5.86 -3.29
CA GLY A 301 -7.48 6.42 -1.94
C GLY A 301 -7.90 7.90 -1.88
N MET A 302 -7.79 8.65 -2.98
CA MET A 302 -8.28 10.04 -3.07
C MET A 302 -9.76 10.09 -3.41
N LEU A 303 -10.28 9.17 -4.21
CA LEU A 303 -11.68 9.17 -4.68
C LEU A 303 -12.66 9.11 -3.52
N THR A 304 -12.50 8.16 -2.60
CA THR A 304 -13.37 8.02 -1.43
C THR A 304 -13.31 9.26 -0.51
N ASN A 305 -12.11 9.83 -0.32
CA ASN A 305 -11.98 11.07 0.45
C ASN A 305 -12.71 12.24 -0.23
N MET A 306 -12.58 12.36 -1.54
CA MET A 306 -13.24 13.40 -2.34
C MET A 306 -14.76 13.25 -2.28
N GLU A 307 -15.30 12.04 -2.45
CA GLU A 307 -16.73 11.77 -2.30
C GLU A 307 -17.24 12.13 -0.90
N ASN A 308 -16.49 11.81 0.16
CA ASN A 308 -16.88 12.18 1.52
C ASN A 308 -16.87 13.70 1.73
N GLN A 309 -15.87 14.41 1.20
CA GLN A 309 -15.81 15.87 1.28
C GLN A 309 -16.95 16.54 0.50
N LEU A 310 -17.27 16.04 -0.70
CA LEU A 310 -18.42 16.55 -1.47
C LEU A 310 -19.74 16.32 -0.72
N ARG A 311 -19.91 15.15 -0.09
CA ARG A 311 -21.06 14.83 0.74
C ARG A 311 -21.20 15.77 1.93
N GLU A 312 -20.10 16.06 2.64
CA GLU A 312 -20.10 17.02 3.75
C GLU A 312 -20.48 18.45 3.33
N GLN A 313 -20.26 18.78 2.04
CA GLN A 313 -20.61 20.08 1.46
C GLN A 313 -21.98 20.10 0.73
N GLY A 314 -22.71 18.97 0.71
CA GLY A 314 -23.97 18.85 -0.01
C GLY A 314 -23.84 18.95 -1.54
N ALA A 315 -22.69 18.51 -2.08
CA ALA A 315 -22.34 18.57 -3.51
C ALA A 315 -21.98 17.19 -4.07
N GLU A 316 -22.64 16.14 -3.60
CA GLU A 316 -22.37 14.72 -3.94
C GLU A 316 -22.52 14.43 -5.43
N ASP A 317 -23.42 15.14 -6.11
CA ASP A 317 -23.72 15.04 -7.54
C ASP A 317 -22.64 15.65 -8.45
N ARG A 318 -21.66 16.35 -7.87
CA ARG A 318 -20.61 17.04 -8.63
C ARG A 318 -19.31 16.25 -8.80
N LEU A 319 -19.28 14.97 -8.46
CA LEU A 319 -18.07 14.15 -8.58
C LEU A 319 -17.52 14.12 -10.02
N ASP A 320 -18.40 14.00 -11.02
CA ASP A 320 -18.01 13.97 -12.43
C ASP A 320 -17.43 15.31 -12.95
N GLU A 321 -17.77 16.44 -12.30
CA GLU A 321 -17.20 17.75 -12.64
C GLU A 321 -15.78 17.93 -12.08
N VAL A 322 -15.45 17.17 -11.03
CA VAL A 322 -14.17 17.27 -10.33
C VAL A 322 -13.16 16.26 -10.89
N LEU A 323 -13.62 15.16 -11.47
CA LEU A 323 -12.81 14.15 -12.16
C LEU A 323 -12.41 14.60 -13.57
#